data_6c7fb10c9067cbb1a5b4181cc48aaee0
#
_entry.id   6c7fb10c9067cbb1a5b4181cc48aaee0
#
_cell.length_a   1.000
_cell.length_b   1.000
_cell.length_c   1.000
_cell.angle_alpha   90.00
_cell.angle_beta   90.00
_cell.angle_gamma   90.00
#
_symmetry.space_group_name_H-M   'P 1'
#
loop_
_entity.id
_entity.type
_entity.pdbx_description
1 polymer ?
#
loop_
_entity_poly.entity_id
_entity_poly.type
_entity_poly.pdbx_seq_one_letter_code
_entity_poly.pdbx_strand_id
1 'polypeptide(L)'
;MRPLSRRTPALAASILAAVLITTGCSELQQVSDSVDKAQQCLQAAAIVTDTVQKITGLADDPAAMEKALNDGAAKLGDLADKAANTTLKEAADGVAKDLERLNVTDANSAIDALQKAGTDSVKWAEKLTSACG
;
A
#
# COMPACT_ATOMS: atom_id res chain seq x y z
N MET A 1 57.55 -35.39 -10.30
CA MET A 1 56.10 -35.23 -10.38
C MET A 1 55.60 -34.74 -9.04
N ARG A 2 55.10 -33.54 -9.01
CA ARG A 2 54.66 -32.92 -7.79
C ARG A 2 53.16 -32.86 -7.79
N PRO A 3 52.45 -33.32 -6.75
CA PRO A 3 51.01 -33.09 -6.65
C PRO A 3 50.78 -31.67 -6.18
N LEU A 4 50.06 -30.93 -6.98
CA LEU A 4 49.57 -29.57 -6.66
C LEU A 4 48.45 -29.66 -5.63
N SER A 5 48.78 -29.26 -4.43
CA SER A 5 47.82 -29.03 -3.36
C SER A 5 46.87 -27.88 -3.75
N ARG A 6 45.61 -28.22 -4.07
CA ARG A 6 44.57 -27.22 -4.23
C ARG A 6 44.06 -26.78 -2.85
N ARG A 7 44.48 -25.61 -2.44
CA ARG A 7 43.86 -24.94 -1.31
C ARG A 7 42.64 -24.19 -1.83
N THR A 8 41.51 -24.67 -1.47
CA THR A 8 40.22 -23.93 -1.61
C THR A 8 40.08 -23.01 -0.39
N PRO A 9 39.96 -21.70 -0.55
CA PRO A 9 39.48 -20.87 0.52
C PRO A 9 37.95 -20.89 0.53
N ALA A 10 37.40 -21.54 1.51
CA ALA A 10 36.00 -21.38 1.85
C ALA A 10 35.84 -20.05 2.56
N LEU A 11 35.38 -19.06 1.83
CA LEU A 11 34.88 -17.82 2.40
C LEU A 11 33.37 -17.92 2.62
N ALA A 12 33.03 -18.49 3.73
CA ALA A 12 31.68 -18.36 4.26
C ALA A 12 31.61 -17.03 5.01
N ALA A 13 31.18 -16.01 4.32
CA ALA A 13 30.80 -14.75 4.96
C ALA A 13 29.35 -14.83 5.37
N SER A 14 29.10 -15.39 6.53
CA SER A 14 27.80 -15.31 7.21
C SER A 14 27.73 -13.96 7.92
N ILE A 15 27.14 -12.98 7.28
CA ILE A 15 26.74 -11.75 7.94
C ILE A 15 25.36 -12.00 8.56
N LEU A 16 25.37 -12.54 9.75
CA LEU A 16 24.23 -12.49 10.66
C LEU A 16 24.24 -11.09 11.28
N ALA A 17 23.46 -10.19 10.66
CA ALA A 17 23.08 -8.95 11.30
C ALA A 17 22.11 -9.29 12.44
N ALA A 18 22.66 -9.61 13.61
CA ALA A 18 21.87 -9.67 14.82
C ALA A 18 21.50 -8.24 15.20
N VAL A 19 20.29 -7.83 14.82
CA VAL A 19 19.67 -6.63 15.38
C VAL A 19 19.35 -6.96 16.83
N LEU A 20 20.24 -6.60 17.72
CA LEU A 20 19.99 -6.62 19.16
C LEU A 20 18.98 -5.52 19.47
N ILE A 21 17.73 -5.90 19.52
CA ILE A 21 16.68 -5.04 20.04
C ILE A 21 16.83 -5.06 21.55
N THR A 22 17.54 -4.08 22.08
CA THR A 22 17.56 -3.82 23.52
C THR A 22 16.30 -3.08 23.89
N THR A 23 15.33 -3.81 24.37
CA THR A 23 14.01 -3.29 24.71
C THR A 23 13.95 -2.82 26.16
N GLY A 24 13.82 -1.51 26.33
CA GLY A 24 13.23 -0.96 27.56
C GLY A 24 11.70 -0.98 27.46
N CYS A 25 10.99 -1.23 28.55
CA CYS A 25 9.54 -1.42 28.55
C CYS A 25 8.71 -0.24 28.04
N SER A 26 9.26 0.96 27.98
CA SER A 26 8.60 2.16 27.41
C SER A 26 8.78 2.26 25.89
N GLU A 27 9.77 1.58 25.32
CA GLU A 27 10.03 1.56 23.87
C GLU A 27 9.15 0.53 23.15
N LEU A 28 8.64 -0.50 23.85
CA LEU A 28 7.76 -1.51 23.27
C LEU A 28 6.44 -0.92 22.76
N GLN A 29 5.88 0.09 23.41
CA GLN A 29 4.69 0.77 22.93
C GLN A 29 4.95 1.59 21.66
N GLN A 30 6.07 2.30 21.60
CA GLN A 30 6.45 3.04 20.39
C GLN A 30 6.74 2.13 19.20
N VAL A 31 7.36 0.98 19.43
CA VAL A 31 7.63 -0.02 18.38
C VAL A 31 6.33 -0.64 17.91
N SER A 32 5.41 -0.97 18.81
CA SER A 32 4.08 -1.49 18.48
C SER A 32 3.30 -0.48 17.62
N ASP A 33 3.23 0.78 18.03
CA ASP A 33 2.54 1.84 17.29
C ASP A 33 3.17 2.06 15.90
N SER A 34 4.49 1.94 15.78
CA SER A 34 5.19 2.05 14.50
C SER A 34 4.91 0.88 13.58
N VAL A 35 4.82 -0.34 14.12
CA VAL A 35 4.48 -1.55 13.36
C VAL A 35 3.03 -1.48 12.90
N ASP A 36 2.10 -1.08 13.77
CA ASP A 36 0.69 -0.94 13.42
C ASP A 36 0.50 0.12 12.32
N LYS A 37 1.19 1.26 12.44
CA LYS A 37 1.19 2.29 11.41
C LYS A 37 1.72 1.76 10.08
N ALA A 38 2.85 1.04 10.08
CA ALA A 38 3.43 0.47 8.87
C ALA A 38 2.49 -0.54 8.22
N GLN A 39 1.82 -1.38 9.00
CA GLN A 39 0.82 -2.33 8.49
C GLN A 39 -0.38 -1.61 7.88
N GLN A 40 -0.91 -0.58 8.53
CA GLN A 40 -2.01 0.22 8.02
C GLN A 40 -1.64 0.93 6.71
N CYS A 41 -0.42 1.43 6.60
CA CYS A 41 0.11 2.03 5.38
C CYS A 41 0.18 1.02 4.23
N LEU A 42 0.68 -0.19 4.49
CA LEU A 42 0.71 -1.26 3.49
C LEU A 42 -0.70 -1.68 3.07
N GLN A 43 -1.63 -1.74 3.99
CA GLN A 43 -3.04 -2.04 3.69
C GLN A 43 -3.67 -0.95 2.81
N ALA A 44 -3.42 0.32 3.12
CA ALA A 44 -3.91 1.43 2.31
C ALA A 44 -3.39 1.35 0.87
N ALA A 45 -2.10 1.16 0.70
CA ALA A 45 -1.48 1.00 -0.61
C ALA A 45 -2.01 -0.24 -1.37
N ALA A 46 -2.21 -1.35 -0.66
CA ALA A 46 -2.78 -2.57 -1.23
C ALA A 46 -4.22 -2.37 -1.70
N ILE A 47 -5.05 -1.66 -0.94
CA ILE A 47 -6.44 -1.35 -1.33
C ILE A 47 -6.47 -0.51 -2.60
N VAL A 48 -5.64 0.52 -2.69
CA VAL A 48 -5.56 1.37 -3.89
C VAL A 48 -5.11 0.56 -5.09
N THR A 49 -4.04 -0.20 -4.96
CA THR A 49 -3.50 -1.03 -6.04
C THR A 49 -4.52 -2.07 -6.51
N ASP A 50 -5.16 -2.78 -5.60
CA ASP A 50 -6.18 -3.78 -5.90
C ASP A 50 -7.39 -3.13 -6.61
N THR A 51 -7.83 -1.97 -6.14
CA THR A 51 -8.94 -1.23 -6.76
C THR A 51 -8.61 -0.80 -8.19
N VAL A 52 -7.43 -0.22 -8.40
CA VAL A 52 -6.98 0.21 -9.74
C VAL A 52 -6.84 -0.99 -10.69
N GLN A 53 -6.30 -2.10 -10.22
CA GLN A 53 -6.20 -3.33 -11.03
C GLN A 53 -7.58 -3.88 -11.40
N LYS A 54 -8.51 -3.90 -10.45
CA LYS A 54 -9.88 -4.38 -10.71
C LYS A 54 -10.59 -3.52 -11.75
N ILE A 55 -10.59 -2.20 -11.60
CA ILE A 55 -11.26 -1.32 -12.56
C ILE A 55 -10.64 -1.38 -13.94
N THR A 56 -9.35 -1.62 -14.04
CA THR A 56 -8.65 -1.80 -15.34
C THR A 56 -9.20 -3.02 -16.09
N GLY A 57 -9.55 -4.08 -15.39
CA GLY A 57 -10.16 -5.28 -15.97
C GLY A 57 -11.67 -5.16 -16.24
N LEU A 58 -12.32 -4.06 -15.83
CA LEU A 58 -13.78 -3.87 -15.91
C LEU A 58 -14.20 -2.77 -16.88
N ALA A 59 -13.33 -2.42 -17.85
CA ALA A 59 -13.62 -1.36 -18.83
C ALA A 59 -14.93 -1.58 -19.60
N ASP A 60 -15.29 -2.84 -19.85
CA ASP A 60 -16.50 -3.22 -20.59
C ASP A 60 -17.72 -3.42 -19.69
N ASP A 61 -17.57 -3.29 -18.37
CA ASP A 61 -18.66 -3.46 -17.40
C ASP A 61 -18.73 -2.27 -16.42
N PRO A 62 -19.42 -1.18 -16.82
CA PRO A 62 -19.54 0.02 -16.00
C PRO A 62 -20.14 -0.23 -14.61
N ALA A 63 -21.13 -1.10 -14.50
CA ALA A 63 -21.78 -1.41 -13.23
C ALA A 63 -20.81 -2.12 -12.26
N ALA A 64 -20.03 -3.08 -12.75
CA ALA A 64 -19.01 -3.76 -11.96
C ALA A 64 -17.88 -2.82 -11.58
N MET A 65 -17.51 -1.89 -12.47
CA MET A 65 -16.48 -0.86 -12.19
C MET A 65 -16.95 0.09 -11.07
N GLU A 66 -18.17 0.58 -11.14
CA GLU A 66 -18.75 1.43 -10.10
C GLU A 66 -18.74 0.73 -8.74
N LYS A 67 -19.13 -0.54 -8.73
CA LYS A 67 -19.10 -1.35 -7.53
C LYS A 67 -17.68 -1.50 -6.99
N ALA A 68 -16.69 -1.77 -7.83
CA ALA A 68 -15.30 -1.92 -7.42
C ALA A 68 -14.73 -0.62 -6.84
N LEU A 69 -15.07 0.53 -7.41
CA LEU A 69 -14.69 1.85 -6.89
C LEU A 69 -15.30 2.12 -5.51
N ASN A 70 -16.59 1.84 -5.36
CA ASN A 70 -17.30 2.01 -4.08
C ASN A 70 -16.77 1.05 -3.02
N ASP A 71 -16.48 -0.21 -3.37
CA ASP A 71 -15.86 -1.19 -2.46
C ASP A 71 -14.47 -0.74 -2.02
N GLY A 72 -13.66 -0.21 -2.92
CA GLY A 72 -12.34 0.35 -2.61
C GLY A 72 -12.42 1.56 -1.69
N ALA A 73 -13.35 2.48 -1.97
CA ALA A 73 -13.60 3.64 -1.13
C ALA A 73 -14.06 3.24 0.27
N ALA A 74 -14.97 2.28 0.39
CA ALA A 74 -15.43 1.76 1.68
C ALA A 74 -14.30 1.14 2.51
N LYS A 75 -13.44 0.34 1.88
CA LYS A 75 -12.27 -0.25 2.55
C LYS A 75 -11.29 0.80 3.06
N LEU A 76 -11.04 1.85 2.28
CA LEU A 76 -10.19 2.97 2.71
C LEU A 76 -10.84 3.77 3.82
N GLY A 77 -12.14 3.98 3.78
CA GLY A 77 -12.89 4.62 4.85
C GLY A 77 -12.82 3.82 6.16
N ASP A 78 -13.00 2.51 6.10
CA ASP A 78 -12.85 1.62 7.27
C ASP A 78 -11.44 1.65 7.84
N LEU A 79 -10.43 1.68 6.96
CA LEU A 79 -9.03 1.82 7.38
C LEU A 79 -8.80 3.16 8.06
N ALA A 80 -9.33 4.25 7.51
CA ALA A 80 -9.23 5.58 8.08
C ALA A 80 -9.83 5.65 9.49
N ASP A 81 -10.99 5.02 9.69
CA ASP A 81 -11.65 4.97 11.00
C ASP A 81 -10.85 4.21 12.04
N LYS A 82 -10.08 3.22 11.62
CA LYS A 82 -9.22 2.40 12.49
C LYS A 82 -7.82 2.95 12.64
N ALA A 83 -7.43 3.94 11.83
CA ALA A 83 -6.08 4.49 11.85
C ALA A 83 -5.83 5.25 13.16
N ALA A 84 -4.79 4.85 13.89
CA ALA A 84 -4.34 5.53 15.09
C ALA A 84 -3.68 6.88 14.78
N ASN A 85 -3.20 7.06 13.55
CA ASN A 85 -2.50 8.25 13.09
C ASN A 85 -3.45 9.16 12.31
N THR A 86 -3.60 10.40 12.75
CA THR A 86 -4.48 11.41 12.14
C THR A 86 -4.10 11.70 10.68
N THR A 87 -2.82 11.75 10.38
CA THR A 87 -2.33 12.03 9.02
C THR A 87 -2.71 10.90 8.05
N LEU A 88 -2.56 9.64 8.47
CA LEU A 88 -2.98 8.49 7.66
C LEU A 88 -4.49 8.45 7.50
N LYS A 89 -5.25 8.77 8.56
CA LYS A 89 -6.71 8.88 8.51
C LYS A 89 -7.14 9.89 7.44
N GLU A 90 -6.60 11.09 7.48
CA GLU A 90 -6.92 12.15 6.51
C GLU A 90 -6.53 11.77 5.09
N ALA A 91 -5.37 11.14 4.90
CA ALA A 91 -4.92 10.67 3.59
C ALA A 91 -5.82 9.57 3.03
N ALA A 92 -6.18 8.58 3.84
CA ALA A 92 -7.05 7.47 3.43
C ALA A 92 -8.47 7.96 3.13
N ASP A 93 -9.03 8.84 3.96
CA ASP A 93 -10.33 9.50 3.70
C ASP A 93 -10.30 10.33 2.41
N GLY A 94 -9.22 11.04 2.16
CA GLY A 94 -9.06 11.84 0.94
C GLY A 94 -9.07 10.96 -0.31
N VAL A 95 -8.35 9.87 -0.30
CA VAL A 95 -8.33 8.91 -1.42
C VAL A 95 -9.68 8.23 -1.58
N ALA A 96 -10.34 7.84 -0.48
CA ALA A 96 -11.69 7.26 -0.52
C ALA A 96 -12.68 8.21 -1.22
N LYS A 97 -12.68 9.48 -0.86
CA LYS A 97 -13.51 10.50 -1.51
C LYS A 97 -13.19 10.71 -2.98
N ASP A 98 -11.91 10.66 -3.33
CA ASP A 98 -11.48 10.74 -4.73
C ASP A 98 -11.99 9.55 -5.54
N LEU A 99 -11.97 8.34 -4.98
CA LEU A 99 -12.54 7.15 -5.61
C LEU A 99 -14.06 7.26 -5.79
N GLU A 100 -14.78 7.76 -4.79
CA GLU A 100 -16.23 7.99 -4.88
C GLU A 100 -16.62 9.02 -5.96
N ARG A 101 -15.74 9.99 -6.23
CA ARG A 101 -15.94 10.99 -7.29
C ARG A 101 -15.76 10.43 -8.69
N LEU A 102 -15.16 9.27 -8.83
CA LEU A 102 -15.07 8.55 -10.11
C LEU A 102 -16.41 7.88 -10.40
N ASN A 103 -17.42 8.66 -10.70
CA ASN A 103 -18.77 8.17 -10.95
C ASN A 103 -18.86 7.51 -12.33
N VAL A 104 -19.25 6.23 -12.35
CA VAL A 104 -19.32 5.42 -13.58
C VAL A 104 -20.77 5.01 -13.83
N THR A 105 -21.37 5.57 -14.86
CA THR A 105 -22.77 5.33 -15.23
C THR A 105 -22.92 4.65 -16.60
N ASP A 106 -21.92 4.77 -17.47
CA ASP A 106 -21.91 4.25 -18.84
C ASP A 106 -20.48 3.95 -19.32
N ALA A 107 -20.36 3.46 -20.55
CA ALA A 107 -19.07 3.11 -21.13
C ALA A 107 -18.11 4.30 -21.27
N ASN A 108 -18.61 5.50 -21.56
CA ASN A 108 -17.78 6.69 -21.69
C ASN A 108 -17.23 7.15 -20.35
N SER A 109 -18.10 7.20 -19.33
CA SER A 109 -17.68 7.52 -17.95
C SER A 109 -16.73 6.46 -17.38
N ALA A 110 -16.84 5.19 -17.79
CA ALA A 110 -15.89 4.15 -17.43
C ALA A 110 -14.47 4.43 -17.98
N ILE A 111 -14.37 4.85 -19.25
CA ILE A 111 -13.11 5.23 -19.87
C ILE A 111 -12.50 6.45 -19.16
N ASP A 112 -13.32 7.46 -18.90
CA ASP A 112 -12.88 8.67 -18.18
C ASP A 112 -12.39 8.35 -16.77
N ALA A 113 -13.11 7.46 -16.07
CA ALA A 113 -12.72 6.99 -14.73
C ALA A 113 -11.37 6.25 -14.74
N LEU A 114 -11.14 5.39 -15.75
CA LEU A 114 -9.86 4.70 -15.92
C LEU A 114 -8.71 5.66 -16.15
N GLN A 115 -8.89 6.63 -17.05
CA GLN A 115 -7.86 7.64 -17.33
C GLN A 115 -7.56 8.47 -16.08
N LYS A 116 -8.60 8.89 -15.38
CA LYS A 116 -8.46 9.68 -14.16
C LYS A 116 -7.83 8.86 -13.03
N ALA A 117 -8.25 7.63 -12.83
CA ALA A 117 -7.64 6.74 -11.85
C ALA A 117 -6.17 6.48 -12.15
N GLY A 118 -5.81 6.29 -13.41
CA GLY A 118 -4.42 6.15 -13.85
C GLY A 118 -3.57 7.39 -13.51
N THR A 119 -4.09 8.58 -13.76
CA THR A 119 -3.42 9.85 -13.46
C THR A 119 -3.36 10.11 -11.95
N ASP A 120 -4.47 9.91 -11.26
CA ASP A 120 -4.59 10.24 -9.83
C ASP A 120 -3.96 9.18 -8.92
N SER A 121 -3.76 7.96 -9.40
CA SER A 121 -3.11 6.88 -8.62
C SER A 121 -1.73 7.27 -8.09
N VAL A 122 -0.96 8.02 -8.86
CA VAL A 122 0.34 8.55 -8.44
C VAL A 122 0.16 9.52 -7.27
N LYS A 123 -0.81 10.42 -7.37
CA LYS A 123 -1.13 11.39 -6.31
C LYS A 123 -1.63 10.69 -5.04
N TRP A 124 -2.43 9.64 -5.19
CA TRP A 124 -2.90 8.83 -4.07
C TRP A 124 -1.74 8.12 -3.38
N ALA A 125 -0.83 7.53 -4.15
CA ALA A 125 0.37 6.91 -3.64
C ALA A 125 1.25 7.92 -2.89
N GLU A 126 1.44 9.12 -3.42
CA GLU A 126 2.17 10.20 -2.77
C GLU A 126 1.53 10.63 -1.45
N LYS A 127 0.20 10.83 -1.44
CA LYS A 127 -0.54 11.18 -0.21
C LYS A 127 -0.36 10.13 0.88
N LEU A 128 -0.53 8.86 0.53
CA LEU A 128 -0.39 7.75 1.47
C LEU A 128 1.06 7.60 1.94
N THR A 129 2.03 7.69 1.04
CA THR A 129 3.45 7.61 1.37
C THR A 129 3.88 8.74 2.31
N SER A 130 3.44 9.96 2.05
CA SER A 130 3.71 11.12 2.91
C SER A 130 3.09 10.95 4.30
N ALA A 131 1.91 10.35 4.38
CA ALA A 131 1.24 10.07 5.65
C ALA A 131 1.92 8.94 6.44
N CYS A 132 2.64 8.06 5.75
CA CYS A 132 3.33 6.90 6.32
C CYS A 132 4.78 7.19 6.75
N GLY A 133 5.34 8.26 6.24
CA GLY A 133 6.73 8.68 6.49
C GLY A 133 6.98 9.32 7.88
#